data_3d3215623ed5e8b4717bfcb515c44d75
#
_entry.id   3d3215623ed5e8b4717bfcb515c44d75
#
_cell.length_a   1.000
_cell.length_b   1.000
_cell.length_c   1.000
_cell.angle_alpha   90.00
_cell.angle_beta   90.00
_cell.angle_gamma   90.00
#
_symmetry.space_group_name_H-M   'P 1'
#
loop_
_entity.id
_entity.type
_entity.pdbx_description
1 polymer ?
#
loop_
_entity_poly.entity_id
_entity_poly.type
_entity_poly.pdbx_seq_one_letter_code
_entity_poly.pdbx_strand_id
1 'polypeptide(L)'
;MQTEKLTYGDIVTKTVEALLGAGLKGRSIQNSYSKYYDMLGKYLDARGIRHYDIEAIGEFLQRNEEKYRRKEINKHNYCALKRAIRILIEYVEGDVIVSPEIRHVSKFPLNPLFEEIIAEYLEDNTFHPNTRDDVVWAIKRFLFYLEQIGHTTLHCVEEKHIRQFLLAMSEILSSGSLKNMMCYQKAFLKFAYAKEYIFWDASPMFSVKVRREEKISSVISDSELERTLAQINTKSAMGKRDMAMILLGVSTGMRACDIVNLKLNDIDWLRGEIHLVQKKTANPVILPLMPDVGAALKEYILNARPDINSEYVFLTTKYPIRKLAEGTCLGYIFEKYEDMAGIKRQPFDGKGFHSLRRRIATKMVVAGVPVTTVSQVLGQMKMDSAKQYLVFDTENLRECAISLAGIEVAGGVFND
;
A
#
# COMPACT_ATOMS: atom_id res chain seq x y z
N MET A 1 41.78 25.87 21.98
CA MET A 1 40.91 25.17 22.90
C MET A 1 40.91 23.69 22.51
N GLN A 2 41.37 22.83 23.38
CA GLN A 2 41.38 21.38 23.18
C GLN A 2 39.94 20.90 23.17
N THR A 3 39.44 20.47 22.03
CA THR A 3 38.16 19.78 21.92
C THR A 3 38.33 18.43 22.64
N GLU A 4 37.81 18.31 23.89
CA GLU A 4 37.67 17.01 24.52
C GLU A 4 36.93 16.09 23.54
N LYS A 5 37.60 14.99 23.15
CA LYS A 5 36.99 13.97 22.30
C LYS A 5 35.87 13.31 23.12
N LEU A 6 34.61 13.65 22.83
CA LEU A 6 33.45 13.02 23.44
C LEU A 6 33.53 11.50 23.29
N THR A 7 33.19 10.77 24.33
CA THR A 7 33.11 9.30 24.22
C THR A 7 31.89 8.92 23.37
N TYR A 8 31.92 7.72 22.80
CA TYR A 8 30.75 7.21 22.06
C TYR A 8 29.46 7.23 22.91
N GLY A 9 29.54 6.90 24.20
CA GLY A 9 28.41 6.95 25.13
C GLY A 9 27.82 8.36 25.29
N ASP A 10 28.68 9.37 25.40
CA ASP A 10 28.23 10.77 25.51
C ASP A 10 27.52 11.22 24.24
N ILE A 11 28.03 10.82 23.07
CA ILE A 11 27.41 11.11 21.78
C ILE A 11 26.02 10.47 21.66
N VAL A 12 25.90 9.20 22.03
CA VAL A 12 24.60 8.51 22.03
C VAL A 12 23.61 9.20 22.98
N THR A 13 24.04 9.57 24.19
CA THR A 13 23.20 10.26 25.17
C THR A 13 22.69 11.59 24.62
N LYS A 14 23.58 12.42 24.10
CA LYS A 14 23.24 13.71 23.49
C LYS A 14 22.33 13.55 22.26
N THR A 15 22.58 12.54 21.41
CA THR A 15 21.72 12.23 20.26
C THR A 15 20.32 11.82 20.70
N VAL A 16 20.20 11.05 21.77
CA VAL A 16 18.90 10.65 22.35
C VAL A 16 18.15 11.86 22.94
N GLU A 17 18.85 12.74 23.66
CA GLU A 17 18.29 14.00 24.17
C GLU A 17 17.78 14.90 23.05
N ALA A 18 18.54 15.04 21.98
CA ALA A 18 18.16 15.80 20.80
C ALA A 18 16.94 15.17 20.08
N LEU A 19 16.84 13.85 20.01
CA LEU A 19 15.66 13.15 19.49
C LEU A 19 14.41 13.39 20.37
N LEU A 20 14.56 13.44 21.69
CA LEU A 20 13.49 13.79 22.61
C LEU A 20 13.06 15.25 22.43
N GLY A 21 14.03 16.17 22.31
CA GLY A 21 13.79 17.58 22.04
C GLY A 21 13.07 17.83 20.72
N ALA A 22 13.31 16.99 19.72
CA ALA A 22 12.62 17.00 18.43
C ALA A 22 11.21 16.35 18.49
N GLY A 23 10.70 15.98 19.68
CA GLY A 23 9.35 15.50 19.89
C GLY A 23 9.14 14.00 19.73
N LEU A 24 10.20 13.20 19.60
CA LEU A 24 10.06 11.75 19.61
C LEU A 24 9.77 11.23 21.02
N LYS A 25 8.84 10.25 21.09
CA LYS A 25 8.53 9.61 22.36
C LYS A 25 9.67 8.64 22.77
N GLY A 26 10.08 8.65 24.04
CA GLY A 26 11.18 7.83 24.56
C GLY A 26 11.08 6.34 24.18
N ARG A 27 9.87 5.77 24.17
CA ARG A 27 9.65 4.38 23.74
C ARG A 27 9.90 4.15 22.24
N SER A 28 9.64 5.14 21.41
CA SER A 28 9.97 5.08 19.97
C SER A 28 11.48 5.12 19.77
N ILE A 29 12.18 5.94 20.56
CA ILE A 29 13.63 6.04 20.53
C ILE A 29 14.25 4.71 20.97
N GLN A 30 13.80 4.16 22.09
CA GLN A 30 14.29 2.89 22.60
C GLN A 30 14.12 1.73 21.60
N ASN A 31 12.96 1.63 20.95
CA ASN A 31 12.66 0.54 20.02
C ASN A 31 13.32 0.68 18.64
N SER A 32 13.54 1.92 18.19
CA SER A 32 13.94 2.19 16.81
C SER A 32 15.35 2.75 16.65
N TYR A 33 15.97 3.23 17.72
CA TYR A 33 17.29 3.86 17.69
C TYR A 33 18.26 3.23 18.70
N SER A 34 17.94 3.21 20.00
CA SER A 34 18.86 2.75 21.07
C SER A 34 19.39 1.35 20.80
N LYS A 35 18.55 0.43 20.34
CA LYS A 35 18.98 -0.92 19.92
C LYS A 35 20.13 -0.92 18.94
N TYR A 36 20.12 -0.02 17.98
CA TYR A 36 21.13 0.03 16.93
C TYR A 36 22.38 0.79 17.39
N TYR A 37 22.21 1.77 18.31
CA TYR A 37 23.33 2.40 18.99
C TYR A 37 24.06 1.41 19.89
N ASP A 38 23.35 0.56 20.62
CA ASP A 38 23.95 -0.53 21.40
C ASP A 38 24.71 -1.54 20.52
N MET A 39 24.17 -1.86 19.33
CA MET A 39 24.84 -2.74 18.37
C MET A 39 26.14 -2.11 17.85
N LEU A 40 26.14 -0.82 17.54
CA LEU A 40 27.33 -0.10 17.12
C LEU A 40 28.33 0.01 18.28
N GLY A 41 27.88 0.35 19.49
CA GLY A 41 28.73 0.41 20.67
C GLY A 41 29.49 -0.89 20.93
N LYS A 42 28.79 -2.02 20.94
CA LYS A 42 29.42 -3.36 21.05
C LYS A 42 30.43 -3.65 19.94
N TYR A 43 30.20 -3.17 18.74
CA TYR A 43 31.11 -3.32 17.62
C TYR A 43 32.38 -2.48 17.81
N LEU A 44 32.25 -1.24 18.28
CA LEU A 44 33.35 -0.34 18.59
C LEU A 44 34.18 -0.86 19.79
N ASP A 45 33.52 -1.27 20.86
CA ASP A 45 34.14 -1.84 22.06
C ASP A 45 34.99 -3.07 21.73
N ALA A 46 34.49 -3.97 20.88
CA ALA A 46 35.21 -5.16 20.43
C ALA A 46 36.52 -4.83 19.66
N ARG A 47 36.66 -3.58 19.19
CA ARG A 47 37.85 -3.05 18.49
C ARG A 47 38.70 -2.11 19.37
N GLY A 48 38.28 -1.90 20.62
CA GLY A 48 38.97 -0.97 21.53
C GLY A 48 38.72 0.50 21.22
N ILE A 49 37.73 0.85 20.38
CA ILE A 49 37.41 2.20 19.97
C ILE A 49 36.42 2.80 20.92
N ARG A 50 36.83 3.83 21.66
CA ARG A 50 35.97 4.48 22.69
C ARG A 50 35.42 5.83 22.26
N HIS A 51 35.87 6.37 21.13
CA HIS A 51 35.47 7.67 20.60
C HIS A 51 34.72 7.51 19.29
N TYR A 52 34.13 8.61 18.82
CA TYR A 52 33.54 8.66 17.49
C TYR A 52 34.60 8.40 16.42
N ASP A 53 34.34 7.43 15.59
CA ASP A 53 35.21 7.04 14.47
C ASP A 53 34.35 6.75 13.24
N ILE A 54 34.37 7.67 12.29
CA ILE A 54 33.53 7.60 11.08
C ILE A 54 33.95 6.43 10.16
N GLU A 55 35.23 6.06 10.14
CA GLU A 55 35.71 4.93 9.32
C GLU A 55 35.20 3.60 9.90
N ALA A 56 35.32 3.42 11.22
CA ALA A 56 34.79 2.24 11.91
C ALA A 56 33.24 2.13 11.79
N ILE A 57 32.53 3.27 11.80
CA ILE A 57 31.09 3.32 11.56
C ILE A 57 30.77 2.91 10.11
N GLY A 58 31.57 3.36 9.15
CA GLY A 58 31.46 2.96 7.75
C GLY A 58 31.61 1.44 7.56
N GLU A 59 32.63 0.84 8.17
CA GLU A 59 32.83 -0.61 8.15
C GLU A 59 31.70 -1.38 8.82
N PHE A 60 31.16 -0.87 9.93
CA PHE A 60 29.97 -1.43 10.56
C PHE A 60 28.76 -1.45 9.63
N LEU A 61 28.53 -0.35 8.91
CA LEU A 61 27.45 -0.26 7.93
C LEU A 61 27.66 -1.25 6.77
N GLN A 62 28.89 -1.33 6.23
CA GLN A 62 29.22 -2.25 5.14
C GLN A 62 29.01 -3.71 5.57
N ARG A 63 29.48 -4.09 6.75
CA ARG A 63 29.26 -5.45 7.30
C ARG A 63 27.77 -5.80 7.42
N ASN A 64 26.93 -4.85 7.84
CA ASN A 64 25.49 -5.09 7.93
C ASN A 64 24.79 -5.09 6.55
N GLU A 65 25.34 -4.38 5.57
CA GLU A 65 24.89 -4.47 4.18
C GLU A 65 25.17 -5.87 3.59
N GLU A 66 26.33 -6.43 3.85
CA GLU A 66 26.65 -7.80 3.45
C GLU A 66 25.72 -8.83 4.08
N LYS A 67 25.42 -8.69 5.39
CA LYS A 67 24.42 -9.53 6.07
C LYS A 67 23.04 -9.41 5.43
N TYR A 68 22.66 -8.21 5.02
CA TYR A 68 21.41 -8.01 4.29
C TYR A 68 21.42 -8.70 2.93
N ARG A 69 22.51 -8.57 2.16
CA ARG A 69 22.71 -9.26 0.86
C ARG A 69 22.66 -10.78 1.00
N ARG A 70 23.20 -11.32 2.09
CA ARG A 70 23.15 -12.76 2.43
C ARG A 70 21.82 -13.20 3.04
N LYS A 71 20.82 -12.27 3.18
CA LYS A 71 19.50 -12.53 3.80
C LYS A 71 19.56 -12.93 5.29
N GLU A 72 20.66 -12.67 5.98
CA GLU A 72 20.79 -12.90 7.43
C GLU A 72 19.98 -11.88 8.25
N ILE A 73 19.76 -10.69 7.70
CA ILE A 73 18.87 -9.66 8.27
C ILE A 73 17.84 -9.24 7.22
N ASN A 74 16.61 -8.95 7.68
CA ASN A 74 15.55 -8.51 6.77
C ASN A 74 15.70 -7.03 6.41
N LYS A 75 15.04 -6.63 5.30
CA LYS A 75 15.07 -5.26 4.77
C LYS A 75 14.65 -4.21 5.81
N HIS A 76 13.63 -4.50 6.61
CA HIS A 76 13.15 -3.58 7.63
C HIS A 76 14.22 -3.26 8.67
N ASN A 77 14.86 -4.27 9.23
CA ASN A 77 15.93 -4.12 10.23
C ASN A 77 17.15 -3.41 9.64
N TYR A 78 17.53 -3.73 8.39
CA TYR A 78 18.64 -3.07 7.72
C TYR A 78 18.36 -1.57 7.48
N CYS A 79 17.18 -1.22 6.98
CA CYS A 79 16.80 0.17 6.77
C CYS A 79 16.70 0.95 8.10
N ALA A 80 16.19 0.32 9.16
CA ALA A 80 16.10 0.95 10.47
C ALA A 80 17.50 1.19 11.08
N LEU A 81 18.42 0.23 10.93
CA LEU A 81 19.81 0.38 11.35
C LEU A 81 20.49 1.54 10.60
N LYS A 82 20.42 1.57 9.28
CA LYS A 82 20.99 2.66 8.47
C LYS A 82 20.47 4.03 8.90
N ARG A 83 19.16 4.11 9.15
CA ARG A 83 18.52 5.35 9.60
C ARG A 83 19.04 5.79 10.96
N ALA A 84 19.12 4.89 11.93
CA ALA A 84 19.61 5.21 13.27
C ALA A 84 21.06 5.74 13.22
N ILE A 85 21.93 5.01 12.53
CA ILE A 85 23.35 5.39 12.43
C ILE A 85 23.52 6.72 11.66
N ARG A 86 22.73 6.95 10.60
CA ARG A 86 22.78 8.23 9.88
C ARG A 86 22.39 9.40 10.77
N ILE A 87 21.38 9.28 11.62
CA ILE A 87 20.97 10.35 12.55
C ILE A 87 22.06 10.63 13.57
N LEU A 88 22.76 9.60 14.05
CA LEU A 88 23.91 9.79 14.95
C LEU A 88 25.04 10.55 14.25
N ILE A 89 25.35 10.23 13.00
CA ILE A 89 26.36 10.92 12.20
C ILE A 89 25.92 12.38 11.96
N GLU A 90 24.69 12.62 11.53
CA GLU A 90 24.14 13.97 11.27
C GLU A 90 24.24 14.85 12.53
N TYR A 91 23.97 14.27 13.71
CA TYR A 91 24.07 14.99 14.97
C TYR A 91 25.51 15.35 15.32
N VAL A 92 26.46 14.42 15.11
CA VAL A 92 27.88 14.67 15.41
C VAL A 92 28.51 15.72 14.47
N GLU A 93 28.11 15.69 13.20
CA GLU A 93 28.68 16.59 12.18
C GLU A 93 28.03 17.98 12.18
N GLY A 94 26.76 18.09 12.58
CA GLY A 94 25.98 19.32 12.44
C GLY A 94 25.44 19.92 13.74
N ASP A 95 25.59 19.25 14.87
CA ASP A 95 25.02 19.61 16.19
C ASP A 95 23.48 19.84 16.15
N VAL A 96 22.83 19.42 15.05
CA VAL A 96 21.39 19.59 14.81
C VAL A 96 20.85 18.29 14.22
N ILE A 97 19.92 17.66 14.92
CA ILE A 97 19.03 16.68 14.26
C ILE A 97 18.04 17.47 13.43
N VAL A 98 18.26 17.50 12.13
CA VAL A 98 17.29 18.04 11.19
C VAL A 98 16.12 17.08 11.15
N SER A 99 15.11 17.35 11.97
CA SER A 99 13.85 16.64 12.13
C SER A 99 13.90 15.12 11.88
N PRO A 100 13.59 14.29 12.88
CA PRO A 100 13.48 12.85 12.70
C PRO A 100 12.25 12.48 11.85
N GLU A 101 11.47 13.46 11.44
CA GLU A 101 10.53 13.25 10.35
C GLU A 101 11.34 12.69 9.19
N ILE A 102 10.93 11.49 8.79
CA ILE A 102 11.42 10.85 7.59
C ILE A 102 11.45 11.96 6.53
N ARG A 103 12.63 12.45 6.19
CA ARG A 103 12.78 13.06 4.88
C ARG A 103 12.43 11.93 3.94
N HIS A 104 11.17 11.86 3.52
CA HIS A 104 10.83 11.25 2.26
C HIS A 104 11.63 12.09 1.25
N VAL A 105 12.87 11.68 1.02
CA VAL A 105 13.58 12.16 -0.16
C VAL A 105 12.61 11.84 -1.26
N SER A 106 11.99 12.90 -1.79
CA SER A 106 11.02 12.75 -2.85
C SER A 106 11.70 11.88 -3.91
N LYS A 107 11.04 10.81 -4.33
CA LYS A 107 11.56 9.98 -5.42
C LYS A 107 11.81 10.83 -6.67
N PHE A 108 11.17 11.97 -6.71
CA PHE A 108 11.25 13.00 -7.75
C PHE A 108 11.46 14.35 -7.06
N PRO A 109 12.71 14.72 -6.70
CA PRO A 109 13.02 16.04 -6.18
C PRO A 109 12.81 17.06 -7.31
N LEU A 110 12.17 18.17 -7.00
CA LEU A 110 11.83 19.23 -7.95
C LEU A 110 12.42 20.56 -7.49
N ASN A 111 12.57 21.50 -8.42
CA ASN A 111 12.91 22.87 -8.11
C ASN A 111 11.80 23.56 -7.29
N PRO A 112 12.11 24.63 -6.55
CA PRO A 112 11.14 25.34 -5.70
C PRO A 112 9.87 25.79 -6.45
N LEU A 113 10.01 26.30 -7.68
CA LEU A 113 8.88 26.78 -8.48
C LEU A 113 7.86 25.66 -8.77
N PHE A 114 8.32 24.48 -9.15
CA PHE A 114 7.43 23.35 -9.39
C PHE A 114 6.77 22.85 -8.09
N GLU A 115 7.48 22.87 -6.95
CA GLU A 115 6.87 22.53 -5.66
C GLU A 115 5.79 23.56 -5.26
N GLU A 116 5.99 24.85 -5.52
CA GLU A 116 4.99 25.90 -5.29
C GLU A 116 3.74 25.69 -6.15
N ILE A 117 3.90 25.42 -7.45
CA ILE A 117 2.76 25.13 -8.35
C ILE A 117 1.96 23.91 -7.89
N ILE A 118 2.65 22.85 -7.41
CA ILE A 118 1.97 21.68 -6.85
C ILE A 118 1.21 22.05 -5.58
N ALA A 119 1.81 22.83 -4.69
CA ALA A 119 1.18 23.25 -3.45
C ALA A 119 -0.10 24.05 -3.72
N GLU A 120 -0.06 25.03 -4.62
CA GLU A 120 -1.22 25.81 -5.05
C GLU A 120 -2.31 24.91 -5.66
N TYR A 121 -1.95 23.98 -6.54
CA TYR A 121 -2.90 23.02 -7.11
C TYR A 121 -3.61 22.18 -6.06
N LEU A 122 -2.89 21.79 -4.99
CA LEU A 122 -3.45 20.97 -3.92
C LEU A 122 -4.30 21.78 -2.94
N GLU A 123 -4.09 23.11 -2.85
CA GLU A 123 -4.93 24.02 -2.08
C GLU A 123 -6.25 24.33 -2.80
N ASP A 124 -6.20 24.53 -4.13
CA ASP A 124 -7.39 24.77 -4.96
C ASP A 124 -8.29 23.52 -5.10
N ASN A 125 -7.79 22.33 -4.74
CA ASN A 125 -8.50 21.07 -4.94
C ASN A 125 -8.54 20.21 -3.69
N THR A 126 -9.73 19.77 -3.31
CA THR A 126 -9.91 18.84 -2.18
C THR A 126 -9.82 17.39 -2.66
N PHE A 127 -8.81 16.68 -2.20
CA PHE A 127 -8.62 15.26 -2.50
C PHE A 127 -8.75 14.40 -1.25
N HIS A 128 -9.30 13.18 -1.43
CA HIS A 128 -9.14 12.16 -0.40
C HIS A 128 -7.64 11.85 -0.20
N PRO A 129 -7.14 11.61 1.04
CA PRO A 129 -5.70 11.44 1.30
C PRO A 129 -4.99 10.48 0.35
N ASN A 130 -5.53 9.27 0.14
CA ASN A 130 -4.94 8.28 -0.76
C ASN A 130 -4.89 8.76 -2.23
N THR A 131 -5.91 9.49 -2.68
CA THR A 131 -5.94 10.07 -4.03
C THR A 131 -4.94 11.21 -4.16
N ARG A 132 -4.76 12.00 -3.09
CA ARG A 132 -3.78 13.08 -3.06
C ARG A 132 -2.36 12.57 -3.32
N ASP A 133 -1.98 11.46 -2.69
CA ASP A 133 -0.65 10.86 -2.88
C ASP A 133 -0.46 10.39 -4.33
N ASP A 134 -1.48 9.77 -4.93
CA ASP A 134 -1.45 9.35 -6.35
C ASP A 134 -1.35 10.55 -7.30
N VAL A 135 -2.07 11.63 -7.02
CA VAL A 135 -2.05 12.89 -7.79
C VAL A 135 -0.66 13.52 -7.71
N VAL A 136 -0.12 13.69 -6.50
CA VAL A 136 1.22 14.24 -6.28
C VAL A 136 2.28 13.39 -6.99
N TRP A 137 2.19 12.08 -6.89
CA TRP A 137 3.11 11.17 -7.57
C TRP A 137 3.06 11.35 -9.10
N ALA A 138 1.87 11.45 -9.67
CA ALA A 138 1.69 11.62 -11.11
C ALA A 138 2.28 12.95 -11.60
N ILE A 139 1.96 14.05 -10.90
CA ILE A 139 2.43 15.38 -11.27
C ILE A 139 3.94 15.49 -11.11
N LYS A 140 4.48 15.07 -9.95
CA LYS A 140 5.93 15.12 -9.71
C LYS A 140 6.73 14.32 -10.73
N ARG A 141 6.21 13.21 -11.19
CA ARG A 141 6.88 12.39 -12.20
C ARG A 141 6.99 13.11 -13.54
N PHE A 142 5.97 13.86 -13.95
CA PHE A 142 5.99 14.66 -15.18
C PHE A 142 6.93 15.86 -15.05
N LEU A 143 6.83 16.61 -13.97
CA LEU A 143 7.68 17.78 -13.74
C LEU A 143 9.16 17.40 -13.59
N PHE A 144 9.44 16.29 -12.93
CA PHE A 144 10.79 15.75 -12.84
C PHE A 144 11.35 15.36 -14.21
N TYR A 145 10.52 14.75 -15.06
CA TYR A 145 10.93 14.47 -16.44
C TYR A 145 11.28 15.76 -17.19
N LEU A 146 10.50 16.83 -17.04
CA LEU A 146 10.79 18.13 -17.66
C LEU A 146 12.14 18.69 -17.18
N GLU A 147 12.45 18.59 -15.90
CA GLU A 147 13.75 19.01 -15.37
C GLU A 147 14.91 18.19 -15.95
N GLN A 148 14.73 16.89 -16.11
CA GLN A 148 15.77 16.04 -16.70
C GLN A 148 16.11 16.43 -18.16
N ILE A 149 15.17 17.03 -18.89
CA ILE A 149 15.39 17.55 -20.24
C ILE A 149 15.72 19.05 -20.27
N GLY A 150 16.01 19.66 -19.09
CA GLY A 150 16.48 21.03 -18.94
C GLY A 150 15.39 22.10 -18.80
N HIS A 151 14.12 21.73 -18.62
CA HIS A 151 13.03 22.68 -18.42
C HIS A 151 12.71 22.89 -16.94
N THR A 152 12.93 24.09 -16.44
CA THR A 152 12.67 24.49 -15.04
C THR A 152 11.33 25.22 -14.87
N THR A 153 10.62 25.50 -15.94
CA THR A 153 9.30 26.17 -15.97
C THR A 153 8.35 25.45 -16.93
N LEU A 154 7.04 25.60 -16.71
CA LEU A 154 6.02 25.06 -17.61
C LEU A 154 5.86 25.86 -18.90
N HIS A 155 6.32 27.12 -18.96
CA HIS A 155 6.23 27.96 -20.16
C HIS A 155 6.97 27.37 -21.37
N CYS A 156 8.03 26.59 -21.13
CA CYS A 156 8.83 25.99 -22.18
C CYS A 156 8.31 24.63 -22.67
N VAL A 157 7.15 24.17 -22.15
CA VAL A 157 6.60 22.87 -22.49
C VAL A 157 5.95 22.88 -23.87
N GLU A 158 6.43 22.03 -24.75
CA GLU A 158 5.91 21.81 -26.10
C GLU A 158 5.24 20.43 -26.22
N GLU A 159 4.44 20.25 -27.25
CA GLU A 159 3.75 18.99 -27.56
C GLU A 159 4.71 17.78 -27.60
N LYS A 160 5.89 17.95 -28.19
CA LYS A 160 6.90 16.89 -28.30
C LYS A 160 7.34 16.33 -26.94
N HIS A 161 7.47 17.19 -25.91
CA HIS A 161 7.89 16.79 -24.57
C HIS A 161 6.83 15.91 -23.90
N ILE A 162 5.55 16.25 -24.09
CA ILE A 162 4.43 15.46 -23.56
C ILE A 162 4.35 14.11 -24.27
N ARG A 163 4.50 14.07 -25.59
CA ARG A 163 4.49 12.81 -26.37
C ARG A 163 5.61 11.87 -25.93
N GLN A 164 6.83 12.38 -25.81
CA GLN A 164 7.98 11.61 -25.35
C GLN A 164 7.78 11.08 -23.93
N PHE A 165 7.26 11.91 -23.02
CA PHE A 165 6.93 11.48 -21.67
C PHE A 165 5.89 10.35 -21.67
N LEU A 166 4.79 10.48 -22.43
CA LEU A 166 3.75 9.46 -22.50
C LEU A 166 4.29 8.15 -23.07
N LEU A 167 5.13 8.20 -24.09
CA LEU A 167 5.79 7.02 -24.65
C LEU A 167 6.66 6.33 -23.59
N ALA A 168 7.54 7.06 -22.92
CA ALA A 168 8.38 6.52 -21.85
C ALA A 168 7.55 5.91 -20.71
N MET A 169 6.41 6.53 -20.36
CA MET A 169 5.52 5.99 -19.32
C MET A 169 4.76 4.75 -19.79
N SER A 170 4.44 4.63 -21.06
CA SER A 170 3.74 3.46 -21.61
C SER A 170 4.59 2.18 -21.56
N GLU A 171 5.91 2.31 -21.58
CA GLU A 171 6.85 1.18 -21.44
C GLU A 171 6.97 0.68 -20.01
N ILE A 172 6.74 1.55 -19.02
CA ILE A 172 7.01 1.25 -17.60
C ILE A 172 5.72 0.94 -16.82
N LEU A 173 4.60 1.57 -17.20
CA LEU A 173 3.35 1.49 -16.46
C LEU A 173 2.37 0.52 -17.12
N SER A 174 1.60 -0.20 -16.30
CA SER A 174 0.45 -0.92 -16.81
C SER A 174 -0.58 0.03 -17.42
N SER A 175 -1.38 -0.44 -18.36
CA SER A 175 -2.42 0.36 -19.05
C SER A 175 -3.38 1.06 -18.06
N GLY A 176 -3.71 0.39 -16.93
CA GLY A 176 -4.55 0.99 -15.88
C GLY A 176 -3.85 2.11 -15.12
N SER A 177 -2.58 1.90 -14.74
CA SER A 177 -1.78 2.93 -14.07
C SER A 177 -1.50 4.13 -14.96
N LEU A 178 -1.19 3.88 -16.22
CA LEU A 178 -1.00 4.92 -17.23
C LEU A 178 -2.26 5.79 -17.39
N LYS A 179 -3.44 5.17 -17.50
CA LYS A 179 -4.72 5.87 -17.59
C LYS A 179 -4.98 6.75 -16.37
N ASN A 180 -4.74 6.25 -15.16
CA ASN A 180 -4.93 7.04 -13.94
C ASN A 180 -3.96 8.23 -13.92
N MET A 181 -2.67 7.99 -14.21
CA MET A 181 -1.66 9.04 -14.30
C MET A 181 -2.08 10.14 -15.28
N MET A 182 -2.52 9.74 -16.49
CA MET A 182 -3.00 10.69 -17.52
C MET A 182 -4.20 11.50 -17.04
N CYS A 183 -5.12 10.88 -16.29
CA CYS A 183 -6.28 11.58 -15.74
C CYS A 183 -5.86 12.69 -14.76
N TYR A 184 -4.92 12.40 -13.88
CA TYR A 184 -4.40 13.38 -12.90
C TYR A 184 -3.61 14.50 -13.60
N GLN A 185 -2.78 14.17 -14.57
CA GLN A 185 -2.01 15.16 -15.33
C GLN A 185 -2.89 16.04 -16.18
N LYS A 186 -3.94 15.49 -16.78
CA LYS A 186 -4.93 16.28 -17.50
C LYS A 186 -5.57 17.36 -16.62
N ALA A 187 -5.97 16.99 -15.40
CA ALA A 187 -6.55 17.94 -14.46
C ALA A 187 -5.54 19.01 -14.02
N PHE A 188 -4.30 18.59 -13.74
CA PHE A 188 -3.21 19.51 -13.37
C PHE A 188 -2.87 20.49 -14.51
N LEU A 189 -2.77 20.05 -15.75
CA LEU A 189 -2.46 20.92 -16.87
C LEU A 189 -3.59 21.88 -17.22
N LYS A 190 -4.84 21.52 -16.98
CA LYS A 190 -5.96 22.47 -17.04
C LYS A 190 -5.82 23.58 -16.01
N PHE A 191 -5.46 23.23 -14.78
CA PHE A 191 -5.16 24.21 -13.74
C PHE A 191 -3.97 25.09 -14.13
N ALA A 192 -2.86 24.49 -14.58
CA ALA A 192 -1.68 25.22 -15.00
C ALA A 192 -1.95 26.20 -16.13
N TYR A 193 -2.81 25.84 -17.08
CA TYR A 193 -3.27 26.73 -18.16
C TYR A 193 -4.15 27.86 -17.61
N ALA A 194 -5.09 27.56 -16.73
CA ALA A 194 -5.98 28.55 -16.12
C ALA A 194 -5.23 29.57 -15.25
N LYS A 195 -4.09 29.19 -14.66
CA LYS A 195 -3.20 30.05 -13.87
C LYS A 195 -2.04 30.66 -14.69
N GLU A 196 -2.06 30.51 -15.99
CA GLU A 196 -1.07 31.07 -16.93
C GLU A 196 0.37 30.51 -16.73
N TYR A 197 0.54 29.38 -16.04
CA TYR A 197 1.83 28.68 -15.94
C TYR A 197 2.27 28.04 -17.25
N ILE A 198 1.36 27.78 -18.17
CA ILE A 198 1.59 27.29 -19.51
C ILE A 198 0.76 28.09 -20.51
N PHE A 199 1.35 28.46 -21.67
CA PHE A 199 0.71 29.36 -22.65
C PHE A 199 -0.38 28.72 -23.50
N TRP A 200 -0.53 27.41 -23.51
CA TRP A 200 -1.49 26.68 -24.30
C TRP A 200 -2.13 25.55 -23.51
N ASP A 201 -3.36 25.17 -23.83
CA ASP A 201 -4.04 24.06 -23.16
C ASP A 201 -3.44 22.72 -23.62
N ALA A 202 -2.50 22.20 -22.84
CA ALA A 202 -1.87 20.90 -23.05
C ALA A 202 -2.72 19.72 -22.56
N SER A 203 -3.83 19.97 -21.87
CA SER A 203 -4.65 18.93 -21.25
C SER A 203 -5.25 17.91 -22.22
N PRO A 204 -5.63 18.26 -23.49
CA PRO A 204 -6.13 17.30 -24.46
C PRO A 204 -5.12 16.20 -24.82
N MET A 205 -3.83 16.49 -24.74
CA MET A 205 -2.77 15.51 -24.99
C MET A 205 -2.86 14.27 -24.08
N PHE A 206 -3.40 14.43 -22.89
CA PHE A 206 -3.64 13.36 -21.91
C PHE A 206 -5.02 12.68 -22.05
N SER A 207 -5.69 12.89 -23.18
CA SER A 207 -7.00 12.25 -23.48
C SER A 207 -6.89 11.05 -24.43
N VAL A 208 -5.68 10.56 -24.67
CA VAL A 208 -5.43 9.39 -25.53
C VAL A 208 -6.13 8.15 -24.95
N LYS A 209 -6.83 7.41 -25.83
CA LYS A 209 -7.45 6.13 -25.43
C LYS A 209 -6.36 5.08 -25.25
N VAL A 210 -6.09 4.75 -23.99
CA VAL A 210 -5.24 3.61 -23.65
C VAL A 210 -6.08 2.34 -23.77
N ARG A 211 -5.67 1.39 -24.63
CA ARG A 211 -6.33 0.09 -24.73
C ARG A 211 -6.22 -0.62 -23.39
N ARG A 212 -7.35 -0.96 -22.82
CA ARG A 212 -7.39 -1.74 -21.59
C ARG A 212 -7.13 -3.21 -21.95
N GLU A 213 -6.06 -3.77 -21.43
CA GLU A 213 -5.92 -5.21 -21.42
C GLU A 213 -6.94 -5.77 -20.41
N GLU A 214 -7.88 -6.55 -20.89
CA GLU A 214 -8.79 -7.28 -20.03
C GLU A 214 -8.03 -8.49 -19.47
N LYS A 215 -7.33 -8.29 -18.36
CA LYS A 215 -6.70 -9.39 -17.63
C LYS A 215 -7.76 -10.07 -16.76
N ILE A 216 -7.97 -11.34 -17.00
CA ILE A 216 -8.72 -12.20 -16.08
C ILE A 216 -7.87 -12.30 -14.81
N SER A 217 -8.25 -11.53 -13.78
CA SER A 217 -7.54 -11.60 -12.50
C SER A 217 -7.85 -12.93 -11.83
N SER A 218 -6.85 -13.75 -11.59
CA SER A 218 -7.01 -15.02 -10.91
C SER A 218 -7.64 -14.85 -9.51
N VAL A 219 -8.34 -15.87 -9.08
CA VAL A 219 -8.98 -15.96 -7.76
C VAL A 219 -8.22 -16.99 -6.95
N ILE A 220 -8.05 -16.76 -5.65
CA ILE A 220 -7.46 -17.75 -4.75
C ILE A 220 -8.34 -19.01 -4.73
N SER A 221 -7.76 -20.18 -4.92
CA SER A 221 -8.47 -21.46 -4.86
C SER A 221 -8.85 -21.83 -3.42
N ASP A 222 -9.80 -22.75 -3.28
CA ASP A 222 -10.21 -23.24 -1.96
C ASP A 222 -9.05 -23.90 -1.22
N SER A 223 -8.23 -24.70 -1.91
CA SER A 223 -7.05 -25.35 -1.34
C SER A 223 -5.94 -24.36 -0.93
N GLU A 224 -5.71 -23.30 -1.70
CA GLU A 224 -4.77 -22.23 -1.33
C GLU A 224 -5.26 -21.50 -0.09
N LEU A 225 -6.55 -21.17 -0.03
CA LEU A 225 -7.16 -20.50 1.11
C LEU A 225 -7.06 -21.35 2.39
N GLU A 226 -7.42 -22.63 2.32
CA GLU A 226 -7.32 -23.55 3.47
C GLU A 226 -5.88 -23.65 3.99
N ARG A 227 -4.90 -23.80 3.09
CA ARG A 227 -3.49 -23.80 3.47
C ARG A 227 -3.06 -22.48 4.12
N THR A 228 -3.55 -21.35 3.62
CA THR A 228 -3.27 -20.03 4.18
C THR A 228 -3.85 -19.89 5.59
N LEU A 229 -5.12 -20.28 5.78
CA LEU A 229 -5.77 -20.24 7.10
C LEU A 229 -5.09 -21.15 8.12
N ALA A 230 -4.60 -22.31 7.69
CA ALA A 230 -3.89 -23.27 8.54
C ALA A 230 -2.57 -22.71 9.11
N GLN A 231 -1.98 -21.69 8.51
CA GLN A 231 -0.76 -21.02 9.02
C GLN A 231 -1.03 -20.05 10.17
N ILE A 232 -2.30 -19.74 10.45
CA ILE A 232 -2.63 -18.74 11.47
C ILE A 232 -2.60 -19.38 12.86
N ASN A 233 -1.68 -18.93 13.71
CA ASN A 233 -1.60 -19.39 15.09
C ASN A 233 -2.68 -18.73 15.95
N THR A 234 -3.84 -19.35 16.03
CA THR A 234 -4.99 -18.88 16.83
C THR A 234 -4.79 -18.92 18.36
N LYS A 235 -3.66 -19.44 18.85
CA LYS A 235 -3.30 -19.34 20.26
C LYS A 235 -2.76 -17.96 20.63
N SER A 236 -2.27 -17.19 19.68
CA SER A 236 -1.75 -15.84 19.89
C SER A 236 -2.84 -14.78 19.69
N ALA A 237 -2.75 -13.67 20.43
CA ALA A 237 -3.68 -12.53 20.27
C ALA A 237 -3.68 -11.96 18.86
N MET A 238 -2.49 -11.89 18.21
CA MET A 238 -2.38 -11.46 16.82
C MET A 238 -3.04 -12.44 15.86
N GLY A 239 -2.84 -13.74 16.06
CA GLY A 239 -3.44 -14.76 15.20
C GLY A 239 -4.97 -14.82 15.32
N LYS A 240 -5.54 -14.67 16.54
CA LYS A 240 -6.99 -14.55 16.72
C LYS A 240 -7.57 -13.36 15.97
N ARG A 241 -6.90 -12.21 16.05
CA ARG A 241 -7.27 -11.01 15.28
C ARG A 241 -7.21 -11.25 13.77
N ASP A 242 -6.09 -11.77 13.29
CA ASP A 242 -5.82 -11.95 11.87
C ASP A 242 -6.80 -12.99 11.27
N MET A 243 -7.12 -14.07 12.00
CA MET A 243 -8.11 -15.06 11.62
C MET A 243 -9.50 -14.42 11.46
N ALA A 244 -9.96 -13.64 12.44
CA ALA A 244 -11.26 -12.97 12.38
C ALA A 244 -11.37 -12.01 11.18
N MET A 245 -10.31 -11.23 10.91
CA MET A 245 -10.28 -10.32 9.76
C MET A 245 -10.32 -11.06 8.42
N ILE A 246 -9.57 -12.14 8.28
CA ILE A 246 -9.52 -12.91 7.03
C ILE A 246 -10.84 -13.62 6.81
N LEU A 247 -11.44 -14.23 7.84
CA LEU A 247 -12.74 -14.90 7.74
C LEU A 247 -13.86 -13.91 7.37
N LEU A 248 -13.85 -12.68 7.88
CA LEU A 248 -14.76 -11.62 7.41
C LEU A 248 -14.62 -11.38 5.90
N GLY A 249 -13.38 -11.28 5.41
CA GLY A 249 -13.13 -11.12 3.97
C GLY A 249 -13.60 -12.32 3.14
N VAL A 250 -13.41 -13.54 3.65
CA VAL A 250 -13.80 -14.80 2.99
C VAL A 250 -15.31 -14.95 2.90
N SER A 251 -16.04 -14.63 3.96
CA SER A 251 -17.48 -14.89 4.05
C SER A 251 -18.34 -13.77 3.46
N THR A 252 -17.91 -12.51 3.63
CA THR A 252 -18.73 -11.35 3.26
C THR A 252 -18.22 -10.63 2.01
N GLY A 253 -16.98 -10.86 1.62
CA GLY A 253 -16.34 -10.09 0.57
C GLY A 253 -16.13 -8.61 0.90
N MET A 254 -16.14 -8.21 2.18
CA MET A 254 -15.87 -6.83 2.60
C MET A 254 -14.54 -6.33 2.08
N ARG A 255 -14.46 -5.02 1.81
CA ARG A 255 -13.16 -4.40 1.47
C ARG A 255 -12.26 -4.33 2.70
N ALA A 256 -10.97 -4.42 2.49
CA ALA A 256 -9.98 -4.33 3.58
C ALA A 256 -10.15 -3.08 4.45
N CYS A 257 -10.46 -1.92 3.84
CA CYS A 257 -10.71 -0.69 4.59
C CYS A 257 -11.98 -0.78 5.45
N ASP A 258 -13.03 -1.45 4.99
CA ASP A 258 -14.28 -1.59 5.75
C ASP A 258 -14.07 -2.53 6.94
N ILE A 259 -13.33 -3.64 6.76
CA ILE A 259 -12.96 -4.55 7.88
C ILE A 259 -12.14 -3.83 8.95
N VAL A 260 -11.10 -3.08 8.55
CA VAL A 260 -10.24 -2.35 9.49
C VAL A 260 -11.02 -1.26 10.25
N ASN A 261 -12.06 -0.69 9.63
CA ASN A 261 -12.90 0.34 10.22
C ASN A 261 -14.13 -0.21 10.96
N LEU A 262 -14.32 -1.53 11.01
CA LEU A 262 -15.47 -2.14 11.67
C LEU A 262 -15.51 -1.75 13.15
N LYS A 263 -16.66 -1.29 13.61
CA LYS A 263 -16.92 -0.89 15.00
C LYS A 263 -17.64 -1.99 15.77
N LEU A 264 -17.52 -1.96 17.09
CA LEU A 264 -18.20 -2.92 17.96
C LEU A 264 -19.73 -2.84 17.80
N ASN A 265 -20.26 -1.62 17.62
CA ASN A 265 -21.70 -1.38 17.44
C ASN A 265 -22.21 -1.72 16.04
N ASP A 266 -21.34 -2.00 15.08
CA ASP A 266 -21.74 -2.46 13.74
C ASP A 266 -22.17 -3.93 13.73
N ILE A 267 -21.91 -4.67 14.82
CA ILE A 267 -22.20 -6.10 14.93
C ILE A 267 -23.47 -6.31 15.77
N ASP A 268 -24.54 -6.74 15.11
CA ASP A 268 -25.76 -7.20 15.78
C ASP A 268 -25.66 -8.71 16.05
N TRP A 269 -25.23 -9.03 17.26
CA TRP A 269 -25.06 -10.41 17.73
C TRP A 269 -26.36 -11.18 17.85
N LEU A 270 -27.46 -10.48 18.11
CA LEU A 270 -28.79 -11.11 18.28
C LEU A 270 -29.40 -11.51 16.95
N ARG A 271 -29.26 -10.65 15.94
CA ARG A 271 -29.73 -10.91 14.57
C ARG A 271 -28.75 -11.71 13.73
N GLY A 272 -27.48 -11.79 14.17
CA GLY A 272 -26.42 -12.39 13.36
C GLY A 272 -26.10 -11.56 12.11
N GLU A 273 -26.01 -10.25 12.24
CA GLU A 273 -25.82 -9.32 11.13
C GLU A 273 -24.70 -8.32 11.42
N ILE A 274 -24.09 -7.81 10.35
CA ILE A 274 -23.11 -6.73 10.37
C ILE A 274 -23.71 -5.55 9.59
N HIS A 275 -23.91 -4.41 10.26
CA HIS A 275 -24.49 -3.20 9.70
C HIS A 275 -23.38 -2.15 9.55
N LEU A 276 -23.02 -1.79 8.34
CA LEU A 276 -21.97 -0.79 8.12
C LEU A 276 -22.25 0.12 6.93
N VAL A 277 -21.65 1.31 6.95
CA VAL A 277 -21.59 2.19 5.79
C VAL A 277 -20.20 2.02 5.16
N GLN A 278 -20.16 1.58 3.90
CA GLN A 278 -18.92 1.35 3.21
C GLN A 278 -18.14 2.66 3.01
N LYS A 279 -16.88 2.70 3.42
CA LYS A 279 -16.06 3.92 3.38
C LYS A 279 -15.85 4.46 1.96
N LYS A 280 -15.65 3.57 0.98
CA LYS A 280 -15.32 3.97 -0.40
C LYS A 280 -16.54 4.45 -1.19
N THR A 281 -17.72 3.93 -0.91
CA THR A 281 -18.93 4.18 -1.70
C THR A 281 -20.03 4.91 -0.94
N ALA A 282 -19.83 5.09 0.37
CA ALA A 282 -20.83 5.62 1.32
C ALA A 282 -22.18 4.84 1.30
N ASN A 283 -22.18 3.60 0.77
CA ASN A 283 -23.38 2.78 0.74
C ASN A 283 -23.57 2.05 2.07
N PRO A 284 -24.75 2.10 2.67
CA PRO A 284 -25.12 1.23 3.77
C PRO A 284 -25.27 -0.21 3.25
N VAL A 285 -24.73 -1.17 3.98
CA VAL A 285 -24.87 -2.59 3.69
C VAL A 285 -25.17 -3.36 4.97
N ILE A 286 -26.01 -4.38 4.87
CA ILE A 286 -26.27 -5.37 5.91
C ILE A 286 -25.75 -6.70 5.39
N LEU A 287 -24.85 -7.31 6.13
CA LEU A 287 -24.18 -8.56 5.77
C LEU A 287 -24.47 -9.62 6.83
N PRO A 288 -24.64 -10.89 6.46
CA PRO A 288 -24.83 -11.95 7.44
C PRO A 288 -23.54 -12.20 8.23
N LEU A 289 -23.66 -12.39 9.53
CA LEU A 289 -22.60 -12.85 10.42
C LEU A 289 -22.62 -14.38 10.47
N MET A 290 -21.82 -15.03 9.63
CA MET A 290 -21.72 -16.47 9.59
C MET A 290 -21.21 -17.03 10.93
N PRO A 291 -21.65 -18.23 11.37
CA PRO A 291 -21.31 -18.79 12.69
C PRO A 291 -19.81 -18.89 12.97
N ASP A 292 -19.02 -19.32 12.01
CA ASP A 292 -17.56 -19.44 12.10
C ASP A 292 -16.87 -18.06 12.24
N VAL A 293 -17.37 -17.05 11.54
CA VAL A 293 -16.91 -15.67 11.63
C VAL A 293 -17.29 -15.08 12.99
N GLY A 294 -18.54 -15.31 13.43
CA GLY A 294 -19.00 -14.88 14.74
C GLY A 294 -18.19 -15.48 15.88
N ALA A 295 -17.86 -16.79 15.78
CA ALA A 295 -17.01 -17.45 16.75
C ALA A 295 -15.58 -16.86 16.78
N ALA A 296 -14.97 -16.60 15.61
CA ALA A 296 -13.65 -16.00 15.54
C ALA A 296 -13.62 -14.55 16.07
N LEU A 297 -14.64 -13.76 15.76
CA LEU A 297 -14.80 -12.39 16.29
C LEU A 297 -14.97 -12.41 17.80
N LYS A 298 -15.86 -13.25 18.32
CA LYS A 298 -16.07 -13.42 19.77
C LYS A 298 -14.78 -13.80 20.48
N GLU A 299 -14.06 -14.79 19.94
CA GLU A 299 -12.77 -15.26 20.51
C GLU A 299 -11.73 -14.15 20.53
N TYR A 300 -11.65 -13.33 19.47
CA TYR A 300 -10.75 -12.19 19.45
C TYR A 300 -11.20 -11.10 20.43
N ILE A 301 -12.47 -10.69 20.40
CA ILE A 301 -12.96 -9.56 21.19
C ILE A 301 -12.85 -9.85 22.69
N LEU A 302 -13.23 -11.05 23.14
CA LEU A 302 -13.27 -11.40 24.55
C LEU A 302 -11.91 -11.83 25.11
N ASN A 303 -11.07 -12.52 24.30
CA ASN A 303 -9.89 -13.21 24.81
C ASN A 303 -8.55 -12.67 24.29
N ALA A 304 -8.57 -11.67 23.36
CA ALA A 304 -7.32 -11.24 22.73
C ALA A 304 -7.27 -9.75 22.34
N ARG A 305 -8.40 -9.09 22.25
CA ARG A 305 -8.45 -7.65 21.97
C ARG A 305 -7.88 -6.89 23.17
N PRO A 306 -6.94 -5.94 22.92
CA PRO A 306 -6.44 -5.09 24.01
C PRO A 306 -7.55 -4.32 24.71
N ASP A 307 -7.51 -4.30 26.03
CA ASP A 307 -8.47 -3.59 26.87
C ASP A 307 -8.16 -2.07 26.85
N ILE A 308 -8.70 -1.38 25.85
CA ILE A 308 -8.66 0.06 25.74
C ILE A 308 -10.02 0.59 25.31
N ASN A 309 -10.35 1.81 25.70
CA ASN A 309 -11.57 2.47 25.26
C ASN A 309 -11.44 2.86 23.76
N SER A 310 -11.94 2.01 22.90
CA SER A 310 -11.96 2.20 21.45
C SER A 310 -13.22 1.57 20.85
N GLU A 311 -13.89 2.31 19.98
CA GLU A 311 -15.08 1.83 19.26
C GLU A 311 -14.74 0.77 18.19
N TYR A 312 -13.49 0.71 17.73
CA TYR A 312 -13.07 -0.20 16.65
C TYR A 312 -12.85 -1.63 17.16
N VAL A 313 -13.31 -2.61 16.36
CA VAL A 313 -13.10 -4.03 16.65
C VAL A 313 -11.61 -4.35 16.61
N PHE A 314 -10.91 -3.99 15.53
CA PHE A 314 -9.55 -4.43 15.27
C PHE A 314 -8.49 -3.38 15.66
N LEU A 315 -7.62 -3.80 16.56
CA LEU A 315 -6.57 -2.96 17.13
C LEU A 315 -5.17 -3.53 16.85
N THR A 316 -4.16 -2.67 16.95
CA THR A 316 -2.76 -3.12 16.96
C THR A 316 -2.50 -3.91 18.22
N THR A 317 -1.70 -5.00 18.12
CA THR A 317 -1.31 -5.83 19.28
C THR A 317 -0.04 -5.33 19.95
N LYS A 318 0.64 -4.35 19.36
CA LYS A 318 1.86 -3.74 19.89
C LYS A 318 1.61 -2.28 20.19
N TYR A 319 2.22 -1.80 21.27
CA TYR A 319 2.13 -0.41 21.66
C TYR A 319 2.78 0.54 20.61
N PRO A 320 2.21 1.72 20.36
CA PRO A 320 0.97 2.24 20.91
C PRO A 320 -0.25 1.47 20.36
N ILE A 321 -1.12 1.00 21.29
CA ILE A 321 -2.34 0.32 20.88
C ILE A 321 -3.29 1.35 20.27
N ARG A 322 -3.69 1.11 19.05
CA ARG A 322 -4.56 1.98 18.26
C ARG A 322 -5.30 1.17 17.21
N LYS A 323 -6.26 1.78 16.56
CA LYS A 323 -6.88 1.25 15.35
C LYS A 323 -5.82 0.85 14.33
N LEU A 324 -6.03 -0.23 13.61
CA LEU A 324 -5.16 -0.61 12.50
C LEU A 324 -5.13 0.48 11.42
N ALA A 325 -3.96 0.65 10.79
CA ALA A 325 -3.82 1.57 9.68
C ALA A 325 -4.67 1.10 8.49
N GLU A 326 -5.31 2.04 7.83
CA GLU A 326 -6.02 1.79 6.59
C GLU A 326 -5.05 1.51 5.43
N GLY A 327 -5.59 1.00 4.34
CA GLY A 327 -4.83 0.75 3.13
C GLY A 327 -4.29 -0.68 3.06
N THR A 328 -2.97 -0.84 2.99
CA THR A 328 -2.33 -2.12 2.67
C THR A 328 -2.16 -3.08 3.85
N CYS A 329 -2.51 -2.67 5.08
CA CYS A 329 -2.29 -3.46 6.29
C CYS A 329 -2.83 -4.91 6.17
N LEU A 330 -4.10 -5.06 5.78
CA LEU A 330 -4.72 -6.38 5.66
C LEU A 330 -4.17 -7.18 4.47
N GLY A 331 -3.73 -6.48 3.42
CA GLY A 331 -3.01 -7.09 2.30
C GLY A 331 -1.71 -7.74 2.76
N TYR A 332 -0.87 -7.04 3.53
CA TYR A 332 0.37 -7.58 4.10
C TYR A 332 0.14 -8.71 5.10
N ILE A 333 -0.92 -8.62 5.91
CA ILE A 333 -1.28 -9.70 6.84
C ILE A 333 -1.62 -10.96 6.06
N PHE A 334 -2.40 -10.85 4.99
CA PHE A 334 -2.80 -11.98 4.17
C PHE A 334 -1.61 -12.58 3.42
N GLU A 335 -0.81 -11.75 2.74
CA GLU A 335 0.41 -12.14 2.03
C GLU A 335 1.39 -12.88 2.93
N LYS A 336 1.60 -12.43 4.17
CA LYS A 336 2.43 -13.12 5.15
C LYS A 336 2.00 -14.58 5.35
N TYR A 337 0.69 -14.85 5.45
CA TYR A 337 0.20 -16.21 5.66
C TYR A 337 0.20 -17.03 4.36
N GLU A 338 0.04 -16.40 3.20
CA GLU A 338 0.26 -17.03 1.90
C GLU A 338 1.73 -17.48 1.74
N ASP A 339 2.68 -16.63 2.10
CA ASP A 339 4.11 -16.95 2.10
C ASP A 339 4.44 -18.14 3.02
N MET A 340 3.87 -18.13 4.25
CA MET A 340 4.03 -19.23 5.20
C MET A 340 3.41 -20.54 4.68
N ALA A 341 2.35 -20.48 3.90
CA ALA A 341 1.72 -21.61 3.24
C ALA A 341 2.49 -22.10 1.98
N GLY A 342 3.58 -21.44 1.61
CA GLY A 342 4.38 -21.73 0.43
C GLY A 342 3.67 -21.35 -0.89
N ILE A 343 2.72 -20.42 -0.84
CA ILE A 343 2.02 -19.92 -2.02
C ILE A 343 2.86 -18.82 -2.64
N LYS A 344 3.48 -19.13 -3.79
CA LYS A 344 4.28 -18.15 -4.53
C LYS A 344 3.37 -17.25 -5.36
N ARG A 345 3.39 -15.96 -5.05
CA ARG A 345 2.66 -14.96 -5.80
C ARG A 345 3.50 -14.40 -6.94
N GLN A 346 2.84 -14.14 -8.07
CA GLN A 346 3.44 -13.40 -9.18
C GLN A 346 3.02 -11.91 -9.10
N PRO A 347 3.88 -10.98 -9.52
CA PRO A 347 3.47 -9.58 -9.61
C PRO A 347 2.18 -9.44 -10.44
N PHE A 348 1.20 -8.75 -9.89
CA PHE A 348 -0.10 -8.48 -10.54
C PHE A 348 -0.96 -9.74 -10.82
N ASP A 349 -0.73 -10.87 -10.13
CA ASP A 349 -1.55 -12.08 -10.24
C ASP A 349 -2.98 -11.89 -9.72
N GLY A 350 -3.22 -10.82 -9.01
CA GLY A 350 -4.52 -10.51 -8.44
C GLY A 350 -4.89 -11.32 -7.19
N LYS A 351 -4.06 -12.22 -6.69
CA LYS A 351 -4.37 -13.12 -5.58
C LYS A 351 -4.31 -12.49 -4.17
N GLY A 352 -4.02 -11.18 -4.02
CA GLY A 352 -4.02 -10.51 -2.72
C GLY A 352 -5.37 -10.52 -2.02
N PHE A 353 -5.45 -9.91 -0.84
CA PHE A 353 -6.67 -9.91 0.00
C PHE A 353 -7.96 -9.57 -0.78
N HIS A 354 -7.88 -8.69 -1.80
CA HIS A 354 -9.03 -8.38 -2.65
C HIS A 354 -9.52 -9.56 -3.49
N SER A 355 -8.72 -10.63 -3.65
CA SER A 355 -9.14 -11.85 -4.33
C SER A 355 -10.26 -12.58 -3.57
N LEU A 356 -10.31 -12.46 -2.24
CA LEU A 356 -11.38 -13.02 -1.41
C LEU A 356 -12.74 -12.46 -1.82
N ARG A 357 -12.80 -11.15 -2.08
CA ARG A 357 -14.03 -10.50 -2.57
C ARG A 357 -14.38 -10.96 -3.99
N ARG A 358 -13.41 -11.16 -4.87
CA ARG A 358 -13.67 -11.75 -6.19
C ARG A 358 -14.13 -13.19 -6.07
N ARG A 359 -13.50 -13.97 -5.19
CA ARG A 359 -13.87 -15.37 -4.95
C ARG A 359 -15.34 -15.52 -4.54
N ILE A 360 -15.82 -14.75 -3.58
CA ILE A 360 -17.22 -14.81 -3.16
C ILE A 360 -18.16 -14.35 -4.28
N ALA A 361 -17.82 -13.26 -4.98
CA ALA A 361 -18.59 -12.79 -6.13
C ALA A 361 -18.70 -13.86 -7.23
N THR A 362 -17.60 -14.52 -7.58
CA THR A 362 -17.58 -15.62 -8.54
C THR A 362 -18.42 -16.78 -8.06
N LYS A 363 -18.30 -17.21 -6.80
CA LYS A 363 -19.12 -18.28 -6.23
C LYS A 363 -20.62 -17.96 -6.30
N MET A 364 -21.01 -16.70 -6.04
CA MET A 364 -22.42 -16.27 -6.16
C MET A 364 -22.89 -16.34 -7.62
N VAL A 365 -22.08 -15.86 -8.57
CA VAL A 365 -22.43 -15.89 -10.00
C VAL A 365 -22.58 -17.33 -10.49
N VAL A 366 -21.62 -18.21 -10.19
CA VAL A 366 -21.65 -19.64 -10.55
C VAL A 366 -22.85 -20.36 -9.90
N ALA A 367 -23.27 -19.92 -8.71
CA ALA A 367 -24.49 -20.42 -8.05
C ALA A 367 -25.79 -19.85 -8.65
N GLY A 368 -25.75 -19.10 -9.76
CA GLY A 368 -26.90 -18.53 -10.44
C GLY A 368 -27.47 -17.26 -9.81
N VAL A 369 -26.77 -16.63 -8.85
CA VAL A 369 -27.22 -15.38 -8.26
C VAL A 369 -27.13 -14.26 -9.31
N PRO A 370 -28.21 -13.49 -9.57
CA PRO A 370 -28.17 -12.40 -10.52
C PRO A 370 -27.05 -11.38 -10.23
N VAL A 371 -26.35 -10.94 -11.27
CA VAL A 371 -25.21 -10.00 -11.18
C VAL A 371 -25.58 -8.70 -10.47
N THR A 372 -26.83 -8.26 -10.62
CA THR A 372 -27.40 -7.11 -9.90
C THR A 372 -27.39 -7.33 -8.39
N THR A 373 -27.83 -8.52 -7.94
CA THR A 373 -27.83 -8.93 -6.53
C THR A 373 -26.39 -9.05 -5.99
N VAL A 374 -25.48 -9.65 -6.77
CA VAL A 374 -24.05 -9.71 -6.41
C VAL A 374 -23.49 -8.29 -6.21
N SER A 375 -23.81 -7.36 -7.12
CA SER A 375 -23.38 -5.96 -7.01
C SER A 375 -23.93 -5.28 -5.76
N GLN A 376 -25.20 -5.53 -5.41
CA GLN A 376 -25.85 -4.99 -4.20
C GLN A 376 -25.19 -5.53 -2.93
N VAL A 377 -25.03 -6.85 -2.81
CA VAL A 377 -24.36 -7.49 -1.65
C VAL A 377 -22.95 -6.95 -1.45
N LEU A 378 -22.24 -6.76 -2.53
CA LEU A 378 -20.88 -6.21 -2.48
C LEU A 378 -20.88 -4.66 -2.32
N GLY A 379 -22.02 -3.97 -2.39
CA GLY A 379 -22.10 -2.50 -2.33
C GLY A 379 -21.31 -1.83 -3.48
N GLN A 380 -21.50 -2.32 -4.71
CA GLN A 380 -20.89 -1.73 -5.91
C GLN A 380 -21.87 -0.75 -6.54
N MET A 381 -21.41 0.49 -6.82
CA MET A 381 -22.24 1.55 -7.42
C MET A 381 -22.50 1.32 -8.92
N LYS A 382 -21.57 0.64 -9.62
CA LYS A 382 -21.65 0.43 -11.06
C LYS A 382 -21.73 -1.06 -11.37
N MET A 383 -22.72 -1.46 -12.15
CA MET A 383 -22.89 -2.83 -12.64
C MET A 383 -21.67 -3.32 -13.46
N ASP A 384 -21.03 -2.42 -14.20
CA ASP A 384 -19.81 -2.73 -14.95
C ASP A 384 -18.69 -3.28 -14.06
N SER A 385 -18.67 -2.95 -12.77
CA SER A 385 -17.70 -3.49 -11.82
C SER A 385 -17.90 -4.98 -11.53
N ALA A 386 -19.09 -5.51 -11.79
CA ALA A 386 -19.42 -6.91 -11.59
C ALA A 386 -19.20 -7.76 -12.85
N LYS A 387 -19.09 -7.16 -14.03
CA LYS A 387 -18.84 -7.88 -15.30
C LYS A 387 -17.60 -8.78 -15.24
N GLN A 388 -16.58 -8.35 -14.49
CA GLN A 388 -15.36 -9.14 -14.30
C GLN A 388 -15.60 -10.52 -13.65
N TYR A 389 -16.73 -10.72 -12.97
CA TYR A 389 -17.06 -12.00 -12.32
C TYR A 389 -17.73 -12.97 -13.27
N LEU A 390 -18.40 -12.46 -14.33
CA LEU A 390 -19.07 -13.29 -15.35
C LEU A 390 -18.08 -14.14 -16.15
N VAL A 391 -16.86 -13.66 -16.31
CA VAL A 391 -15.81 -14.37 -17.09
C VAL A 391 -15.49 -15.77 -16.49
N PHE A 392 -15.80 -16.01 -15.23
CA PHE A 392 -15.57 -17.27 -14.55
C PHE A 392 -16.76 -18.24 -14.65
N ASP A 393 -17.90 -17.76 -15.14
CA ASP A 393 -19.10 -18.59 -15.34
C ASP A 393 -19.10 -19.22 -16.73
N THR A 394 -18.14 -20.13 -16.93
CA THR A 394 -17.91 -20.75 -18.23
C THR A 394 -19.05 -21.67 -18.69
N GLU A 395 -19.85 -22.20 -17.75
CA GLU A 395 -20.98 -23.06 -18.08
C GLU A 395 -22.15 -22.24 -18.66
N ASN A 396 -22.61 -21.20 -17.96
CA ASN A 396 -23.66 -20.33 -18.48
C ASN A 396 -23.21 -19.53 -19.73
N LEU A 397 -21.92 -19.19 -19.81
CA LEU A 397 -21.39 -18.54 -21.02
C LEU A 397 -21.41 -19.47 -22.26
N ARG A 398 -21.26 -20.78 -22.07
CA ARG A 398 -21.41 -21.76 -23.17
C ARG A 398 -22.84 -21.85 -23.69
N GLU A 399 -23.83 -21.70 -22.84
CA GLU A 399 -25.23 -21.64 -23.25
C GLU A 399 -25.54 -20.39 -24.10
N CYS A 400 -24.80 -19.31 -23.92
CA CYS A 400 -24.89 -18.09 -24.75
C CYS A 400 -24.17 -18.21 -26.08
N ALA A 401 -23.41 -19.29 -26.34
CA ALA A 401 -22.69 -19.48 -27.58
C ALA A 401 -23.70 -19.73 -28.72
N ILE A 402 -23.56 -18.95 -29.80
CA ILE A 402 -24.35 -19.20 -31.04
C ILE A 402 -23.97 -20.54 -31.58
N SER A 403 -24.96 -21.42 -31.73
CA SER A 403 -24.73 -22.72 -32.36
C SER A 403 -24.24 -22.53 -33.78
N LEU A 404 -23.11 -23.11 -34.10
CA LEU A 404 -22.58 -23.20 -35.48
C LEU A 404 -23.16 -24.40 -36.22
N ALA A 405 -24.09 -25.16 -35.62
CA ALA A 405 -24.75 -26.27 -36.24
C ALA A 405 -25.53 -25.80 -37.49
N GLY A 406 -25.18 -26.31 -38.67
CA GLY A 406 -25.78 -25.95 -39.95
C GLY A 406 -25.01 -24.84 -40.72
N ILE A 407 -23.90 -24.34 -40.18
CA ILE A 407 -22.99 -23.49 -40.96
C ILE A 407 -21.99 -24.42 -41.66
N GLU A 408 -22.13 -24.59 -42.99
CA GLU A 408 -21.12 -25.25 -43.79
C GLU A 408 -19.84 -24.42 -43.82
N VAL A 409 -18.77 -24.93 -43.25
CA VAL A 409 -17.45 -24.32 -43.32
C VAL A 409 -16.91 -24.59 -44.73
N ALA A 410 -17.09 -23.65 -45.63
CA ALA A 410 -16.48 -23.72 -46.97
C ALA A 410 -14.98 -23.39 -46.83
N GLY A 411 -14.13 -24.44 -46.94
CA GLY A 411 -12.69 -24.32 -47.14
C GLY A 411 -11.92 -23.67 -45.97
N GLY A 412 -11.41 -24.44 -45.05
CA GLY A 412 -10.40 -23.93 -44.10
C GLY A 412 -9.04 -23.84 -44.77
N VAL A 413 -8.23 -22.88 -44.30
CA VAL A 413 -6.84 -22.64 -44.75
C VAL A 413 -5.90 -23.87 -44.57
N PHE A 414 -6.39 -24.95 -44.03
CA PHE A 414 -5.66 -26.20 -43.73
C PHE A 414 -6.21 -27.46 -44.43
N ASN A 415 -7.02 -27.31 -45.47
CA ASN A 415 -7.38 -28.41 -46.36
C ASN A 415 -6.59 -28.26 -47.65
N ASP A 416 -5.36 -28.73 -47.63
CA ASP A 416 -4.63 -29.27 -48.77
C ASP A 416 -4.06 -30.66 -48.39
#